data_6a014b7b44f5b45e2deba1ec2076d67c
#
_entry.id   6a014b7b44f5b45e2deba1ec2076d67c
#
_cell.length_a   1.000
_cell.length_b   1.000
_cell.length_c   1.000
_cell.angle_alpha   90.00
_cell.angle_beta   90.00
_cell.angle_gamma   90.00
#
_symmetry.space_group_name_H-M   'P 1'
#
loop_
_entity.id
_entity.type
_entity.pdbx_description
1 polymer ?
#
loop_
_entity_poly.entity_id
_entity_poly.type
_entity_poly.pdbx_seq_one_letter_code
_entity_poly.pdbx_strand_id
1 'polypeptide(L)'
;KSAWPGHDILLEMNYTDIGKTYRILLGKNGSQITEELSGNFTTQINTPYSVWRSIAGGEIAGDEALMKHLYSVEGDFDLMLHWDDYFSAGQSASGAKSETVNEPKTNMALLLTPWIVFWIAAAINSFWGSLISIAVCVLIPVSMYRTKSTIYDKLSCLGVGGCSIAMLAGSSPVLVIPASYFLFGLMWCLSCFTKIPLTAHYSKNSYNGEAALRNPLFMKTNRILTAAWGILYLLTPIWTYFIMRTDAGSYIGAINSILPAIMGIFTAWFQKWYPKHVARGK
;
A
#
# COMPACT_ATOMS: atom_id res chain seq x y z
N LYS A 1 -3.95 -28.32 4.81
CA LYS A 1 -4.74 -27.58 5.84
C LYS A 1 -5.55 -26.57 5.06
N SER A 2 -6.90 -26.74 5.01
CA SER A 2 -7.80 -25.77 4.38
C SER A 2 -7.66 -24.42 5.14
N ALA A 3 -7.40 -23.35 4.43
CA ALA A 3 -7.40 -21.99 4.98
C ALA A 3 -8.85 -21.54 5.23
N TRP A 4 -9.52 -22.11 6.23
CA TRP A 4 -10.86 -21.69 6.59
C TRP A 4 -10.81 -20.32 7.29
N PRO A 5 -11.58 -19.31 6.83
CA PRO A 5 -11.50 -17.93 7.30
C PRO A 5 -12.13 -17.70 8.69
N GLY A 6 -12.59 -18.74 9.38
CA GLY A 6 -13.25 -18.64 10.69
C GLY A 6 -14.77 -18.46 10.64
N HIS A 7 -15.35 -18.23 9.47
CA HIS A 7 -16.79 -18.16 9.20
C HIS A 7 -17.10 -18.81 7.84
N ASP A 8 -18.34 -19.25 7.66
CA ASP A 8 -18.78 -19.84 6.41
C ASP A 8 -18.97 -18.76 5.35
N ILE A 9 -18.44 -19.02 4.14
CA ILE A 9 -18.56 -18.13 2.99
C ILE A 9 -19.49 -18.78 1.97
N LEU A 10 -20.55 -18.07 1.58
CA LEU A 10 -21.42 -18.46 0.47
C LEU A 10 -21.03 -17.66 -0.78
N LEU A 11 -20.26 -18.31 -1.67
CA LEU A 11 -19.88 -17.76 -2.95
C LEU A 11 -20.93 -18.10 -4.00
N GLU A 12 -21.45 -17.08 -4.70
CA GLU A 12 -22.33 -17.23 -5.83
C GLU A 12 -21.61 -16.87 -7.13
N MET A 13 -21.58 -17.82 -8.06
CA MET A 13 -21.02 -17.65 -9.41
C MET A 13 -22.17 -17.53 -10.42
N ASN A 14 -22.40 -16.33 -10.94
CA ASN A 14 -23.42 -16.05 -11.93
C ASN A 14 -22.80 -15.91 -13.32
N TYR A 15 -23.04 -16.90 -14.19
CA TYR A 15 -22.57 -16.90 -15.57
C TYR A 15 -23.58 -16.21 -16.47
N THR A 16 -23.33 -14.94 -16.80
CA THR A 16 -24.29 -14.04 -17.45
C THR A 16 -24.61 -14.39 -18.90
N ASP A 17 -23.66 -15.01 -19.62
CA ASP A 17 -23.81 -15.41 -21.03
C ASP A 17 -24.57 -16.72 -21.23
N ILE A 18 -24.60 -17.60 -20.23
CA ILE A 18 -25.31 -18.89 -20.28
C ILE A 18 -26.51 -18.99 -19.33
N GLY A 19 -26.74 -17.92 -18.52
CA GLY A 19 -27.87 -17.82 -17.60
C GLY A 19 -27.85 -18.87 -16.47
N LYS A 20 -26.66 -19.30 -16.02
CA LYS A 20 -26.52 -20.29 -14.95
C LYS A 20 -25.88 -19.66 -13.72
N THR A 21 -26.40 -20.04 -12.54
CA THR A 21 -25.87 -19.63 -11.25
C THR A 21 -25.49 -20.85 -10.44
N TYR A 22 -24.28 -20.86 -9.91
CA TYR A 22 -23.79 -21.91 -9.01
C TYR A 22 -23.45 -21.29 -7.67
N ARG A 23 -23.75 -22.01 -6.58
CA ARG A 23 -23.44 -21.61 -5.21
C ARG A 23 -22.44 -22.56 -4.60
N ILE A 24 -21.40 -22.01 -4.00
CA ILE A 24 -20.31 -22.74 -3.37
C ILE A 24 -20.28 -22.32 -1.90
N LEU A 25 -20.62 -23.24 -1.02
CA LEU A 25 -20.46 -23.05 0.42
C LEU A 25 -19.06 -23.50 0.81
N LEU A 26 -18.27 -22.56 1.34
CA LEU A 26 -16.96 -22.82 1.92
C LEU A 26 -17.09 -22.83 3.44
N GLY A 27 -17.20 -24.01 4.02
CA GLY A 27 -17.39 -24.21 5.44
C GLY A 27 -16.21 -24.91 6.12
N LYS A 28 -16.24 -24.99 7.44
CA LYS A 28 -15.19 -25.64 8.28
C LYS A 28 -14.91 -27.10 7.88
N ASN A 29 -15.92 -27.82 7.41
CA ASN A 29 -15.87 -29.26 7.10
C ASN A 29 -15.68 -29.55 5.60
N GLY A 30 -15.39 -28.53 4.79
CA GLY A 30 -15.20 -28.66 3.34
C GLY A 30 -16.10 -27.75 2.53
N SER A 31 -16.04 -27.90 1.19
CA SER A 31 -16.85 -27.13 0.25
C SER A 31 -17.99 -27.96 -0.30
N GLN A 32 -19.17 -27.35 -0.46
CA GLN A 32 -20.33 -27.92 -1.12
C GLN A 32 -20.73 -27.05 -2.31
N ILE A 33 -20.98 -27.67 -3.45
CA ILE A 33 -21.43 -26.98 -4.67
C ILE A 33 -22.86 -27.44 -4.95
N THR A 34 -23.78 -26.49 -5.13
CA THR A 34 -25.17 -26.80 -5.45
C THR A 34 -25.81 -25.62 -6.18
N GLU A 35 -26.84 -25.93 -7.00
CA GLU A 35 -27.68 -24.92 -7.64
C GLU A 35 -28.84 -24.47 -6.72
N GLU A 36 -29.09 -25.20 -5.60
CA GLU A 36 -30.30 -25.04 -4.78
C GLU A 36 -30.05 -24.40 -3.38
N LEU A 37 -28.83 -23.89 -3.05
CA LEU A 37 -28.60 -23.27 -1.75
C LEU A 37 -29.47 -22.01 -1.59
N SER A 38 -30.35 -22.03 -0.57
CA SER A 38 -31.11 -20.86 -0.13
C SER A 38 -30.27 -20.04 0.84
N GLY A 39 -30.28 -18.72 0.70
CA GLY A 39 -29.60 -17.79 1.60
C GLY A 39 -29.00 -16.60 0.87
N ASN A 40 -28.65 -15.57 1.62
CA ASN A 40 -27.95 -14.42 1.06
C ASN A 40 -26.48 -14.78 0.80
N PHE A 41 -25.96 -14.47 -0.38
CA PHE A 41 -24.55 -14.68 -0.69
C PHE A 41 -23.64 -13.77 0.17
N THR A 42 -22.48 -14.29 0.53
CA THR A 42 -21.39 -13.48 1.13
C THR A 42 -20.65 -12.72 0.03
N THR A 43 -20.40 -13.41 -1.09
CA THR A 43 -19.71 -12.86 -2.26
C THR A 43 -20.41 -13.39 -3.53
N GLN A 44 -20.72 -12.50 -4.47
CA GLN A 44 -21.25 -12.83 -5.78
C GLN A 44 -20.28 -12.40 -6.88
N ILE A 45 -20.00 -13.29 -7.82
CA ILE A 45 -19.20 -13.01 -9.02
C ILE A 45 -20.13 -13.08 -10.23
N ASN A 46 -20.29 -11.95 -10.91
CA ASN A 46 -21.04 -11.87 -12.17
C ASN A 46 -20.03 -11.85 -13.33
N THR A 47 -19.99 -12.90 -14.12
CA THR A 47 -19.01 -13.08 -15.20
C THR A 47 -19.63 -13.80 -16.40
N PRO A 48 -19.28 -13.46 -17.66
CA PRO A 48 -19.49 -14.35 -18.76
C PRO A 48 -18.71 -15.67 -18.56
N TYR A 49 -19.32 -16.80 -18.87
CA TYR A 49 -18.65 -18.12 -18.78
C TYR A 49 -17.37 -18.16 -19.63
N SER A 50 -17.42 -17.54 -20.81
CA SER A 50 -16.25 -17.40 -21.70
C SER A 50 -15.07 -16.71 -21.02
N VAL A 51 -15.30 -15.60 -20.30
CA VAL A 51 -14.29 -14.86 -19.54
C VAL A 51 -13.75 -15.72 -18.41
N TRP A 52 -14.62 -16.37 -17.65
CA TRP A 52 -14.20 -17.26 -16.56
C TRP A 52 -13.35 -18.43 -17.05
N ARG A 53 -13.71 -19.01 -18.19
CA ARG A 53 -12.93 -20.08 -18.83
C ARG A 53 -11.52 -19.61 -19.23
N SER A 54 -11.40 -18.41 -19.80
CA SER A 54 -10.10 -17.83 -20.16
C SER A 54 -9.24 -17.54 -18.91
N ILE A 55 -9.85 -17.11 -17.79
CA ILE A 55 -9.16 -16.95 -16.52
C ILE A 55 -8.70 -18.32 -15.98
N ALA A 56 -9.60 -19.30 -15.96
CA ALA A 56 -9.27 -20.65 -15.48
C ALA A 56 -8.23 -21.37 -16.35
N GLY A 57 -8.21 -21.07 -17.65
CA GLY A 57 -7.22 -21.57 -18.61
C GLY A 57 -5.87 -20.83 -18.56
N GLY A 58 -5.76 -19.76 -17.78
CA GLY A 58 -4.55 -18.94 -17.68
C GLY A 58 -4.29 -18.03 -18.89
N GLU A 59 -5.26 -17.84 -19.78
CA GLU A 59 -5.16 -16.95 -20.95
C GLU A 59 -5.19 -15.48 -20.56
N ILE A 60 -5.89 -15.15 -19.48
CA ILE A 60 -5.96 -13.82 -18.87
C ILE A 60 -5.87 -13.96 -17.35
N ALA A 61 -5.13 -13.05 -16.71
CA ALA A 61 -5.08 -13.01 -15.25
C ALA A 61 -6.41 -12.49 -14.68
N GLY A 62 -6.90 -13.08 -13.58
CA GLY A 62 -8.19 -12.70 -12.98
C GLY A 62 -8.26 -11.23 -12.57
N ASP A 63 -7.18 -10.68 -12.04
CA ASP A 63 -7.06 -9.26 -11.68
C ASP A 63 -7.01 -8.34 -12.91
N GLU A 64 -6.39 -8.78 -14.01
CA GLU A 64 -6.42 -8.07 -15.29
C GLU A 64 -7.84 -8.03 -15.87
N ALA A 65 -8.55 -9.16 -15.84
CA ALA A 65 -9.95 -9.25 -16.29
C ALA A 65 -10.86 -8.33 -15.46
N LEU A 66 -10.66 -8.26 -14.14
CA LEU A 66 -11.38 -7.35 -13.26
C LEU A 66 -11.10 -5.88 -13.59
N MET A 67 -9.84 -5.53 -13.83
CA MET A 67 -9.44 -4.17 -14.22
C MET A 67 -10.00 -3.73 -15.58
N LYS A 68 -10.23 -4.68 -16.48
CA LYS A 68 -10.89 -4.47 -17.77
C LYS A 68 -12.42 -4.51 -17.68
N HIS A 69 -12.97 -4.64 -16.48
CA HIS A 69 -14.41 -4.76 -16.22
C HIS A 69 -15.09 -5.92 -16.99
N LEU A 70 -14.34 -7.01 -17.22
CA LEU A 70 -14.87 -8.20 -17.91
C LEU A 70 -15.74 -9.03 -16.98
N TYR A 71 -15.64 -8.85 -15.68
CA TYR A 71 -16.52 -9.41 -14.66
C TYR A 71 -16.63 -8.45 -13.47
N SER A 72 -17.61 -8.66 -12.59
CA SER A 72 -17.81 -7.87 -11.39
C SER A 72 -17.97 -8.75 -10.16
N VAL A 73 -17.63 -8.20 -9.00
CA VAL A 73 -17.74 -8.87 -7.69
C VAL A 73 -18.57 -8.01 -6.76
N GLU A 74 -19.57 -8.60 -6.11
CA GLU A 74 -20.42 -7.96 -5.10
C GLU A 74 -20.26 -8.68 -3.75
N GLY A 75 -20.47 -7.95 -2.64
CA GLY A 75 -20.35 -8.47 -1.29
C GLY A 75 -18.93 -8.38 -0.74
N ASP A 76 -18.46 -9.44 -0.07
CA ASP A 76 -17.14 -9.47 0.54
C ASP A 76 -16.03 -9.75 -0.48
N PHE A 77 -15.16 -8.76 -0.68
CA PHE A 77 -14.05 -8.84 -1.63
C PHE A 77 -12.82 -9.56 -1.06
N ASP A 78 -12.75 -9.80 0.25
CA ASP A 78 -11.61 -10.46 0.88
C ASP A 78 -11.39 -11.88 0.32
N LEU A 79 -12.48 -12.56 -0.08
CA LEU A 79 -12.39 -13.84 -0.78
C LEU A 79 -11.53 -13.76 -2.05
N MET A 80 -11.67 -12.69 -2.83
CA MET A 80 -10.91 -12.51 -4.08
C MET A 80 -9.44 -12.20 -3.83
N LEU A 81 -9.11 -11.49 -2.73
CA LEU A 81 -7.73 -11.21 -2.35
C LEU A 81 -6.98 -12.46 -1.89
N HIS A 82 -7.71 -13.44 -1.37
CA HIS A 82 -7.20 -14.71 -0.87
C HIS A 82 -7.64 -15.92 -1.72
N TRP A 83 -7.99 -15.68 -3.00
CA TRP A 83 -8.52 -16.69 -3.90
C TRP A 83 -7.64 -17.94 -3.97
N ASP A 84 -6.33 -17.75 -4.11
CA ASP A 84 -5.37 -18.85 -4.21
C ASP A 84 -5.26 -19.66 -2.93
N ASP A 85 -5.50 -19.06 -1.76
CA ASP A 85 -5.49 -19.74 -0.47
C ASP A 85 -6.66 -20.73 -0.34
N TYR A 86 -7.81 -20.42 -0.98
CA TYR A 86 -9.03 -21.24 -0.90
C TYR A 86 -9.15 -22.27 -2.03
N PHE A 87 -8.68 -21.94 -3.23
CA PHE A 87 -8.95 -22.73 -4.45
C PHE A 87 -7.70 -23.38 -5.07
N SER A 88 -6.50 -23.18 -4.55
CA SER A 88 -5.25 -23.72 -5.11
C SER A 88 -5.06 -25.24 -4.92
N ALA A 89 -5.94 -25.93 -4.24
CA ALA A 89 -5.81 -27.37 -3.96
C ALA A 89 -5.99 -28.28 -5.19
N GLY A 90 -6.29 -27.76 -6.38
CA GLY A 90 -6.59 -28.53 -7.60
C GLY A 90 -5.68 -28.29 -8.81
N GLN A 91 -4.80 -27.31 -8.79
CA GLN A 91 -3.88 -27.06 -9.91
C GLN A 91 -2.51 -27.69 -9.66
N SER A 92 -2.37 -28.96 -10.05
CA SER A 92 -1.07 -29.58 -10.27
C SER A 92 -0.37 -28.92 -11.45
N ALA A 93 0.80 -28.36 -11.16
CA ALA A 93 1.88 -28.09 -12.08
C ALA A 93 1.70 -27.06 -13.21
N SER A 94 1.65 -25.76 -12.90
CA SER A 94 2.50 -24.78 -13.58
C SER A 94 2.35 -23.40 -12.92
N GLY A 95 2.93 -23.21 -11.79
CA GLY A 95 2.98 -21.92 -11.08
C GLY A 95 3.69 -22.16 -9.76
N ALA A 96 4.88 -21.64 -9.65
CA ALA A 96 5.77 -21.82 -8.53
C ALA A 96 5.00 -21.94 -7.20
N LYS A 97 5.18 -23.05 -6.49
CA LYS A 97 4.98 -23.11 -5.05
C LYS A 97 5.57 -21.83 -4.49
N SER A 98 4.74 -20.98 -3.93
CA SER A 98 5.21 -19.98 -2.99
C SER A 98 5.81 -20.79 -1.83
N GLU A 99 7.07 -21.17 -1.96
CA GLU A 99 7.90 -21.42 -0.81
C GLU A 99 7.75 -20.16 0.02
N THR A 100 7.32 -20.31 1.25
CA THR A 100 7.46 -19.29 2.29
C THR A 100 8.95 -19.11 2.56
N VAL A 101 9.68 -18.61 1.57
CA VAL A 101 11.00 -18.04 1.79
C VAL A 101 10.73 -16.91 2.76
N ASN A 102 11.33 -16.99 3.93
CA ASN A 102 11.35 -15.91 4.92
C ASN A 102 12.09 -14.72 4.30
N GLU A 103 11.48 -14.11 3.29
CA GLU A 103 12.03 -12.89 2.68
C GLU A 103 12.04 -11.78 3.73
N PRO A 104 13.16 -11.10 3.90
CA PRO A 104 13.25 -10.00 4.85
C PRO A 104 12.23 -8.93 4.45
N LYS A 105 11.29 -8.65 5.37
CA LYS A 105 10.21 -7.68 5.16
C LYS A 105 10.78 -6.27 5.08
N THR A 106 10.23 -5.47 4.19
CA THR A 106 10.47 -4.02 4.16
C THR A 106 9.78 -3.37 5.35
N ASN A 107 10.35 -2.30 5.90
CA ASN A 107 9.77 -1.59 7.04
C ASN A 107 9.69 -0.09 6.75
N MET A 108 8.47 0.45 6.70
CA MET A 108 8.25 1.87 6.44
C MET A 108 8.85 2.80 7.51
N ALA A 109 9.13 2.29 8.71
CA ALA A 109 9.83 3.05 9.74
C ALA A 109 11.25 3.47 9.30
N LEU A 110 11.95 2.64 8.48
CA LEU A 110 13.25 3.02 7.91
C LEU A 110 13.16 4.28 7.05
N LEU A 111 12.09 4.40 6.28
CA LEU A 111 11.82 5.55 5.42
C LEU A 111 11.44 6.80 6.24
N LEU A 112 10.49 6.65 7.16
CA LEU A 112 9.81 7.78 7.80
C LEU A 112 10.56 8.34 9.01
N THR A 113 11.19 7.50 9.83
CA THR A 113 11.80 7.93 11.10
C THR A 113 12.85 9.02 10.92
N PRO A 114 13.78 8.99 9.95
CA PRO A 114 14.74 10.07 9.77
C PRO A 114 14.05 11.42 9.54
N TRP A 115 13.01 11.48 8.71
CA TRP A 115 12.26 12.69 8.42
C TRP A 115 11.48 13.21 9.63
N ILE A 116 10.75 12.32 10.32
CA ILE A 116 9.96 12.68 11.50
C ILE A 116 10.86 13.26 12.59
N VAL A 117 11.98 12.58 12.86
CA VAL A 117 12.95 13.07 13.87
C VAL A 117 13.52 14.42 13.45
N PHE A 118 13.91 14.60 12.19
CA PHE A 118 14.39 15.87 11.67
C PHE A 118 13.37 16.99 11.85
N TRP A 119 12.12 16.79 11.42
CA TRP A 119 11.09 17.82 11.51
C TRP A 119 10.75 18.22 12.93
N ILE A 120 10.78 17.29 13.88
CA ILE A 120 10.51 17.58 15.29
C ILE A 120 11.74 18.21 15.95
N ALA A 121 12.89 17.57 15.86
CA ALA A 121 14.07 17.99 16.59
C ALA A 121 14.66 19.31 16.04
N ALA A 122 14.68 19.50 14.72
CA ALA A 122 15.18 20.71 14.10
C ALA A 122 14.27 21.92 14.31
N ALA A 123 12.97 21.71 14.49
CA ALA A 123 12.04 22.79 14.85
C ALA A 123 12.21 23.27 16.29
N ILE A 124 12.66 22.41 17.22
CA ILE A 124 12.93 22.76 18.62
C ILE A 124 14.29 23.43 18.73
N ASN A 125 15.33 22.85 18.16
CA ASN A 125 16.66 23.38 18.16
C ASN A 125 17.43 22.94 16.92
N SER A 126 17.81 23.88 16.06
CA SER A 126 18.40 23.56 14.75
C SER A 126 19.76 22.85 14.87
N PHE A 127 20.60 23.20 15.82
CA PHE A 127 21.91 22.56 15.99
C PHE A 127 21.77 21.12 16.53
N TRP A 128 21.16 20.95 17.71
CA TRP A 128 21.03 19.66 18.34
C TRP A 128 20.10 18.74 17.54
N GLY A 129 19.03 19.29 16.93
CA GLY A 129 18.12 18.54 16.07
C GLY A 129 18.80 17.97 14.82
N SER A 130 19.74 18.75 14.24
CA SER A 130 20.53 18.24 13.10
C SER A 130 21.49 17.13 13.51
N LEU A 131 22.17 17.25 14.65
CA LEU A 131 23.05 16.19 15.17
C LEU A 131 22.27 14.90 15.47
N ILE A 132 21.12 15.01 16.13
CA ILE A 132 20.23 13.87 16.42
C ILE A 132 19.77 13.21 15.12
N SER A 133 19.39 14.00 14.12
CA SER A 133 18.92 13.49 12.83
C SER A 133 20.01 12.75 12.06
N ILE A 134 21.25 13.23 12.08
CA ILE A 134 22.40 12.53 11.52
C ILE A 134 22.64 11.22 12.25
N ALA A 135 22.62 11.22 13.59
CA ALA A 135 22.78 10.01 14.38
C ALA A 135 21.69 8.97 14.04
N VAL A 136 20.45 9.39 13.87
CA VAL A 136 19.33 8.53 13.46
C VAL A 136 19.56 7.94 12.08
N CYS A 137 20.04 8.73 11.11
CA CYS A 137 20.36 8.24 9.76
C CYS A 137 21.44 7.13 9.75
N VAL A 138 22.31 7.12 10.74
CA VAL A 138 23.35 6.08 10.91
C VAL A 138 22.83 4.90 11.72
N LEU A 139 22.14 5.15 12.84
CA LEU A 139 21.74 4.12 13.80
C LEU A 139 20.56 3.26 13.31
N ILE A 140 19.59 3.86 12.60
CA ILE A 140 18.42 3.12 12.13
C ILE A 140 18.79 1.99 11.15
N PRO A 141 19.55 2.23 10.07
CA PRO A 141 19.98 1.16 9.18
C PRO A 141 20.77 0.05 9.90
N VAL A 142 21.56 0.41 10.90
CA VAL A 142 22.33 -0.55 11.70
C VAL A 142 21.43 -1.38 12.62
N SER A 143 20.48 -0.73 13.30
CA SER A 143 19.55 -1.42 14.22
C SER A 143 18.58 -2.36 13.50
N MET A 144 18.22 -2.03 12.26
CA MET A 144 17.27 -2.77 11.44
C MET A 144 17.94 -3.59 10.31
N TYR A 145 19.15 -4.10 10.54
CA TYR A 145 19.93 -4.85 9.53
C TYR A 145 19.25 -6.11 9.00
N ARG A 146 18.28 -6.66 9.75
CA ARG A 146 17.47 -7.81 9.34
C ARG A 146 16.32 -7.47 8.40
N THR A 147 16.02 -6.19 8.20
CA THR A 147 14.98 -5.73 7.29
C THR A 147 15.55 -5.44 5.90
N LYS A 148 14.75 -5.68 4.86
CA LYS A 148 15.14 -5.37 3.49
C LYS A 148 15.12 -3.84 3.29
N SER A 149 16.29 -3.23 3.20
CA SER A 149 16.40 -1.80 2.89
C SER A 149 16.06 -1.53 1.42
N THR A 150 15.24 -0.53 1.18
CA THR A 150 14.88 -0.04 -0.15
C THR A 150 15.79 1.10 -0.59
N ILE A 151 15.72 1.46 -1.89
CA ILE A 151 16.40 2.67 -2.38
C ILE A 151 15.87 3.94 -1.71
N TYR A 152 14.59 3.95 -1.36
CA TYR A 152 13.92 5.09 -0.72
C TYR A 152 14.40 5.30 0.72
N ASP A 153 14.72 4.23 1.47
CA ASP A 153 15.31 4.33 2.81
C ASP A 153 16.66 5.03 2.75
N LYS A 154 17.48 4.68 1.75
CA LYS A 154 18.80 5.30 1.52
C LYS A 154 18.66 6.76 1.11
N LEU A 155 17.73 7.07 0.19
CA LEU A 155 17.45 8.45 -0.23
C LEU A 155 16.93 9.30 0.93
N SER A 156 16.12 8.73 1.84
CA SER A 156 15.66 9.41 3.06
C SER A 156 16.84 9.80 3.96
N CYS A 157 17.76 8.88 4.24
CA CYS A 157 18.94 9.18 5.03
C CYS A 157 19.83 10.23 4.36
N LEU A 158 20.02 10.16 3.02
CA LEU A 158 20.78 11.18 2.28
C LEU A 158 20.10 12.54 2.31
N GLY A 159 18.79 12.61 2.10
CA GLY A 159 18.02 13.86 2.13
C GLY A 159 18.05 14.52 3.50
N VAL A 160 17.76 13.76 4.56
CA VAL A 160 17.80 14.25 5.94
C VAL A 160 19.24 14.63 6.33
N GLY A 161 20.23 13.82 5.99
CA GLY A 161 21.64 14.11 6.23
C GLY A 161 22.07 15.42 5.57
N GLY A 162 21.70 15.62 4.29
CA GLY A 162 21.99 16.85 3.55
C GLY A 162 21.32 18.09 4.18
N CYS A 163 20.03 18.00 4.55
CA CYS A 163 19.33 19.07 5.26
C CYS A 163 19.99 19.40 6.62
N SER A 164 20.36 18.37 7.37
CA SER A 164 21.02 18.53 8.67
C SER A 164 22.39 19.18 8.55
N ILE A 165 23.21 18.78 7.57
CA ILE A 165 24.51 19.40 7.28
C ILE A 165 24.31 20.85 6.86
N ALA A 166 23.34 21.17 6.02
CA ALA A 166 23.04 22.55 5.62
C ALA A 166 22.71 23.42 6.84
N MET A 167 21.93 22.92 7.81
CA MET A 167 21.63 23.65 9.05
C MET A 167 22.84 23.80 9.93
N LEU A 168 23.70 22.79 10.07
CA LEU A 168 24.95 22.90 10.83
C LEU A 168 25.93 23.88 10.18
N ALA A 169 25.90 24.03 8.85
CA ALA A 169 26.67 25.04 8.10
C ALA A 169 26.08 26.46 8.19
N GLY A 170 25.02 26.68 8.99
CA GLY A 170 24.43 27.99 9.23
C GLY A 170 23.27 28.38 8.32
N SER A 171 22.73 27.44 7.53
CA SER A 171 21.52 27.72 6.74
C SER A 171 20.32 27.95 7.65
N SER A 172 19.45 28.90 7.26
CA SER A 172 18.27 29.26 8.05
C SER A 172 17.25 28.10 8.11
N PRO A 173 16.74 27.75 9.31
CA PRO A 173 15.65 26.75 9.47
C PRO A 173 14.41 27.08 8.66
N VAL A 174 14.12 28.38 8.48
CA VAL A 174 12.96 28.85 7.68
C VAL A 174 13.05 28.44 6.21
N LEU A 175 14.24 28.16 5.71
CA LEU A 175 14.45 27.67 4.35
C LEU A 175 14.62 26.15 4.31
N VAL A 176 15.40 25.60 5.24
CA VAL A 176 15.77 24.17 5.20
C VAL A 176 14.59 23.28 5.55
N ILE A 177 13.74 23.65 6.53
CA ILE A 177 12.60 22.83 6.93
C ILE A 177 11.57 22.73 5.77
N PRO A 178 11.10 23.82 5.14
CA PRO A 178 10.25 23.71 3.95
C PRO A 178 10.90 22.92 2.80
N ALA A 179 12.19 23.17 2.52
CA ALA A 179 12.94 22.45 1.49
C ALA A 179 12.98 20.95 1.75
N SER A 180 13.07 20.52 3.00
CA SER A 180 13.04 19.10 3.39
C SER A 180 11.71 18.42 3.06
N TYR A 181 10.57 19.09 3.30
CA TYR A 181 9.24 18.61 2.87
C TYR A 181 9.15 18.52 1.36
N PHE A 182 9.69 19.50 0.64
CA PHE A 182 9.74 19.48 -0.82
C PHE A 182 10.53 18.27 -1.35
N LEU A 183 11.73 18.03 -0.80
CA LEU A 183 12.57 16.89 -1.18
C LEU A 183 11.84 15.56 -0.92
N PHE A 184 11.19 15.45 0.23
CA PHE A 184 10.40 14.26 0.57
C PHE A 184 9.23 14.07 -0.39
N GLY A 185 8.46 15.13 -0.67
CA GLY A 185 7.35 15.08 -1.64
C GLY A 185 7.82 14.74 -3.06
N LEU A 186 8.97 15.30 -3.47
CA LEU A 186 9.58 15.01 -4.75
C LEU A 186 9.96 13.52 -4.88
N MET A 187 10.55 12.93 -3.84
CA MET A 187 10.86 11.50 -3.79
C MET A 187 9.60 10.65 -3.98
N TRP A 188 8.50 11.00 -3.30
CA TRP A 188 7.22 10.30 -3.46
C TRP A 188 6.67 10.44 -4.87
N CYS A 189 6.58 11.65 -5.40
CA CYS A 189 6.07 11.89 -6.75
C CYS A 189 6.90 11.20 -7.83
N LEU A 190 8.23 11.28 -7.75
CA LEU A 190 9.11 10.60 -8.71
C LEU A 190 8.96 9.08 -8.65
N SER A 191 8.68 8.52 -7.47
CA SER A 191 8.46 7.08 -7.34
C SER A 191 7.20 6.60 -8.09
N CYS A 192 6.23 7.47 -8.38
CA CYS A 192 5.05 7.11 -9.18
C CYS A 192 5.40 6.70 -10.62
N PHE A 193 6.52 7.19 -11.14
CA PHE A 193 7.00 6.88 -12.48
C PHE A 193 7.89 5.63 -12.53
N THR A 194 8.22 5.06 -11.38
CA THR A 194 8.97 3.81 -11.30
C THR A 194 8.06 2.60 -11.52
N LYS A 195 8.68 1.43 -11.79
CA LYS A 195 7.93 0.17 -11.92
C LYS A 195 7.12 -0.13 -10.66
N ILE A 196 7.71 0.05 -9.48
CA ILE A 196 7.06 -0.21 -8.18
C ILE A 196 6.97 1.12 -7.42
N PRO A 197 5.77 1.70 -7.24
CA PRO A 197 5.59 2.95 -6.50
C PRO A 197 5.96 2.77 -5.02
N LEU A 198 6.33 3.86 -4.36
CA LEU A 198 6.88 3.85 -3.01
C LEU A 198 5.99 3.09 -2.01
N THR A 199 4.68 3.36 -1.96
CA THR A 199 3.77 2.66 -1.04
C THR A 199 3.72 1.16 -1.30
N ALA A 200 3.83 0.70 -2.56
CA ALA A 200 3.79 -0.72 -2.90
C ALA A 200 4.99 -1.49 -2.32
N HIS A 201 6.16 -0.86 -2.19
CA HIS A 201 7.33 -1.48 -1.56
C HIS A 201 7.09 -1.90 -0.12
N TYR A 202 6.26 -1.14 0.61
CA TYR A 202 6.01 -1.39 2.03
C TYR A 202 4.69 -2.13 2.27
N SER A 203 3.65 -1.81 1.53
CA SER A 203 2.33 -2.44 1.68
C SER A 203 2.30 -3.89 1.21
N LYS A 204 3.17 -4.33 0.29
CA LYS A 204 3.25 -5.72 -0.17
C LYS A 204 3.39 -6.75 0.97
N ASN A 205 4.03 -6.37 2.09
CA ASN A 205 4.18 -7.26 3.24
C ASN A 205 2.84 -7.69 3.87
N SER A 206 1.79 -6.88 3.68
CA SER A 206 0.42 -7.16 4.15
C SER A 206 -0.45 -7.84 3.09
N TYR A 207 0.08 -8.02 1.86
CA TYR A 207 -0.63 -8.55 0.70
C TYR A 207 0.24 -9.58 -0.04
N ASN A 208 0.41 -10.76 0.53
CA ASN A 208 1.11 -11.89 -0.12
C ASN A 208 2.53 -11.58 -0.70
N GLY A 209 3.25 -10.60 -0.13
CA GLY A 209 4.66 -10.33 -0.44
C GLY A 209 4.91 -9.87 -1.88
N GLU A 210 5.93 -10.44 -2.53
CA GLU A 210 6.33 -10.09 -3.91
C GLU A 210 5.22 -10.45 -4.95
N ALA A 211 4.36 -11.41 -4.66
CA ALA A 211 3.25 -11.78 -5.54
C ALA A 211 2.25 -10.62 -5.71
N ALA A 212 2.03 -9.80 -4.67
CA ALA A 212 1.17 -8.63 -4.76
C ALA A 212 1.63 -7.62 -5.82
N LEU A 213 2.94 -7.54 -6.11
CA LEU A 213 3.49 -6.62 -7.11
C LEU A 213 3.12 -7.00 -8.55
N ARG A 214 2.66 -8.23 -8.78
CA ARG A 214 2.15 -8.68 -10.08
C ARG A 214 0.69 -8.31 -10.29
N ASN A 215 -0.03 -8.00 -9.21
CA ASN A 215 -1.45 -7.62 -9.26
C ASN A 215 -1.61 -6.17 -9.73
N PRO A 216 -2.21 -5.92 -10.91
CA PRO A 216 -2.36 -4.57 -11.46
C PRO A 216 -3.27 -3.68 -10.61
N LEU A 217 -4.29 -4.24 -9.94
CA LEU A 217 -5.16 -3.48 -9.06
C LEU A 217 -4.41 -3.01 -7.81
N PHE A 218 -3.61 -3.89 -7.19
CA PHE A 218 -2.72 -3.53 -6.10
C PHE A 218 -1.74 -2.42 -6.51
N MET A 219 -1.11 -2.55 -7.67
CA MET A 219 -0.16 -1.56 -8.19
C MET A 219 -0.82 -0.22 -8.48
N LYS A 220 -2.02 -0.21 -9.07
CA LYS A 220 -2.78 1.01 -9.35
C LYS A 220 -3.21 1.72 -8.06
N THR A 221 -3.75 0.97 -7.09
CA THR A 221 -4.13 1.49 -5.76
C THR A 221 -2.93 2.18 -5.08
N ASN A 222 -1.79 1.50 -5.05
CA ASN A 222 -0.58 2.05 -4.42
C ASN A 222 -0.01 3.24 -5.20
N ARG A 223 -0.10 3.28 -6.53
CA ARG A 223 0.33 4.43 -7.32
C ARG A 223 -0.50 5.67 -7.03
N ILE A 224 -1.83 5.53 -6.90
CA ILE A 224 -2.72 6.63 -6.51
C ILE A 224 -2.36 7.14 -5.11
N LEU A 225 -2.18 6.24 -4.15
CA LEU A 225 -1.79 6.61 -2.78
C LEU A 225 -0.42 7.29 -2.73
N THR A 226 0.56 6.76 -3.48
CA THR A 226 1.90 7.38 -3.57
C THR A 226 1.81 8.81 -4.12
N ALA A 227 1.01 9.01 -5.18
CA ALA A 227 0.80 10.34 -5.75
C ALA A 227 0.12 11.29 -4.76
N ALA A 228 -0.92 10.84 -4.05
CA ALA A 228 -1.62 11.64 -3.06
C ALA A 228 -0.71 12.09 -1.90
N TRP A 229 0.10 11.18 -1.36
CA TRP A 229 1.12 11.51 -0.37
C TRP A 229 2.19 12.47 -0.92
N GLY A 230 2.65 12.23 -2.15
CA GLY A 230 3.63 13.10 -2.81
C GLY A 230 3.11 14.53 -2.99
N ILE A 231 1.87 14.70 -3.46
CA ILE A 231 1.23 16.01 -3.62
C ILE A 231 1.11 16.71 -2.27
N LEU A 232 0.65 16.01 -1.24
CA LEU A 232 0.56 16.57 0.11
C LEU A 232 1.91 17.17 0.55
N TYR A 233 2.99 16.40 0.44
CA TYR A 233 4.32 16.85 0.86
C TYR A 233 4.93 17.90 -0.08
N LEU A 234 4.56 17.95 -1.36
CA LEU A 234 4.96 19.03 -2.27
C LEU A 234 4.25 20.36 -1.95
N LEU A 235 3.04 20.31 -1.42
CA LEU A 235 2.30 21.51 -1.02
C LEU A 235 2.68 22.00 0.40
N THR A 236 3.09 21.09 1.28
CA THR A 236 3.45 21.40 2.68
C THR A 236 4.50 22.56 2.81
N PRO A 237 5.54 22.66 1.98
CA PRO A 237 6.50 23.75 2.04
C PRO A 237 5.87 25.14 1.94
N ILE A 238 4.78 25.29 1.18
CA ILE A 238 4.16 26.58 0.92
C ILE A 238 3.72 27.23 2.21
N TRP A 239 2.83 26.59 2.97
CA TRP A 239 2.39 27.17 4.25
C TRP A 239 3.45 27.10 5.34
N THR A 240 4.32 26.06 5.33
CA THR A 240 5.42 25.94 6.30
C THR A 240 6.32 27.16 6.25
N TYR A 241 6.71 27.60 5.05
CA TYR A 241 7.55 28.77 4.87
C TYR A 241 6.91 30.07 5.42
N PHE A 242 5.62 30.28 5.14
CA PHE A 242 4.91 31.47 5.62
C PHE A 242 4.68 31.43 7.13
N ILE A 243 4.25 30.30 7.69
CA ILE A 243 3.97 30.16 9.13
C ILE A 243 5.25 30.31 9.95
N MET A 244 6.39 29.78 9.49
CA MET A 244 7.67 29.91 10.19
C MET A 244 8.19 31.35 10.30
N ARG A 245 7.58 32.29 9.58
CA ARG A 245 7.88 33.74 9.68
C ARG A 245 6.95 34.48 10.64
N THR A 246 6.04 33.79 11.28
CA THR A 246 5.11 34.33 12.27
C THR A 246 5.39 33.74 13.66
N ASP A 247 4.77 34.29 14.70
CA ASP A 247 4.83 33.73 16.05
C ASP A 247 4.34 32.28 16.16
N ALA A 248 3.49 31.85 15.20
CA ALA A 248 3.01 30.47 15.10
C ALA A 248 4.10 29.51 14.60
N GLY A 249 5.26 29.98 14.16
CA GLY A 249 6.37 29.14 13.69
C GLY A 249 6.84 28.11 14.71
N SER A 250 6.76 28.41 16.01
CA SER A 250 7.07 27.47 17.09
C SER A 250 6.15 26.23 17.13
N TYR A 251 4.95 26.30 16.54
CA TYR A 251 3.98 25.22 16.47
C TYR A 251 3.99 24.47 15.12
N ILE A 252 4.95 24.78 14.24
CA ILE A 252 4.96 24.25 12.88
C ILE A 252 4.96 22.73 12.82
N GLY A 253 5.62 22.05 13.75
CA GLY A 253 5.64 20.60 13.85
C GLY A 253 4.24 20.02 14.11
N ALA A 254 3.48 20.64 15.03
CA ALA A 254 2.10 20.22 15.32
C ALA A 254 1.18 20.51 14.12
N ILE A 255 1.29 21.69 13.50
CA ILE A 255 0.48 22.07 12.34
C ILE A 255 0.73 21.11 11.18
N ASN A 256 1.98 20.80 10.88
CA ASN A 256 2.34 19.91 9.78
C ASN A 256 2.03 18.42 10.06
N SER A 257 1.69 18.03 11.29
CA SER A 257 1.27 16.67 11.61
C SER A 257 -0.20 16.38 11.33
N ILE A 258 -1.04 17.42 11.24
CA ILE A 258 -2.50 17.28 11.07
C ILE A 258 -2.84 16.63 9.73
N LEU A 259 -2.35 17.18 8.63
CA LEU A 259 -2.67 16.67 7.28
C LEU A 259 -2.13 15.26 7.03
N PRO A 260 -0.90 14.90 7.41
CA PRO A 260 -0.43 13.52 7.36
C PRO A 260 -1.27 12.55 8.21
N ALA A 261 -1.77 12.96 9.38
CA ALA A 261 -2.66 12.14 10.19
C ALA A 261 -3.99 11.85 9.46
N ILE A 262 -4.60 12.89 8.87
CA ILE A 262 -5.82 12.75 8.04
C ILE A 262 -5.53 11.85 6.83
N MET A 263 -4.39 12.05 6.17
CA MET A 263 -3.98 11.27 5.01
C MET A 263 -3.72 9.80 5.36
N GLY A 264 -3.24 9.52 6.57
CA GLY A 264 -3.11 8.15 7.09
C GLY A 264 -4.45 7.44 7.22
N ILE A 265 -5.46 8.12 7.77
CA ILE A 265 -6.85 7.62 7.87
C ILE A 265 -7.41 7.40 6.45
N PHE A 266 -7.23 8.37 5.55
CA PHE A 266 -7.64 8.24 4.15
C PHE A 266 -6.98 7.03 3.48
N THR A 267 -5.69 6.82 3.69
CA THR A 267 -4.95 5.68 3.13
C THR A 267 -5.54 4.35 3.57
N ALA A 268 -5.80 4.18 4.88
CA ALA A 268 -6.39 2.96 5.42
C ALA A 268 -7.80 2.69 4.88
N TRP A 269 -8.60 3.75 4.70
CA TRP A 269 -9.92 3.65 4.09
C TRP A 269 -9.81 3.34 2.59
N PHE A 270 -8.98 4.06 1.83
CA PHE A 270 -8.85 3.96 0.38
C PHE A 270 -8.35 2.59 -0.07
N GLN A 271 -7.41 1.98 0.65
CA GLN A 271 -6.90 0.64 0.38
C GLN A 271 -7.99 -0.43 0.43
N LYS A 272 -9.03 -0.23 1.25
CA LYS A 272 -10.18 -1.15 1.34
C LYS A 272 -11.30 -0.77 0.37
N TRP A 273 -11.53 0.52 0.18
CA TRP A 273 -12.64 1.02 -0.64
C TRP A 273 -12.38 0.89 -2.14
N TYR A 274 -11.20 1.31 -2.62
CA TYR A 274 -10.90 1.40 -4.05
C TYR A 274 -10.95 0.04 -4.76
N PRO A 275 -10.36 -1.06 -4.25
CA PRO A 275 -10.51 -2.37 -4.87
C PRO A 275 -11.96 -2.83 -4.98
N LYS A 276 -12.77 -2.62 -3.92
CA LYS A 276 -14.20 -2.94 -3.92
C LYS A 276 -15.00 -2.10 -4.94
N HIS A 277 -14.63 -0.84 -5.11
CA HIS A 277 -15.25 0.06 -6.08
C HIS A 277 -14.97 -0.40 -7.52
N VAL A 278 -13.72 -0.70 -7.84
CA VAL A 278 -13.33 -1.24 -9.15
C VAL A 278 -14.00 -2.59 -9.41
N ALA A 279 -14.08 -3.46 -8.39
CA ALA A 279 -14.70 -4.77 -8.50
C ALA A 279 -16.20 -4.71 -8.85
N ARG A 280 -16.90 -3.64 -8.45
CA ARG A 280 -18.32 -3.42 -8.79
C ARG A 280 -18.55 -2.89 -10.21
N GLY A 281 -17.50 -2.71 -11.01
CA GLY A 281 -17.63 -2.21 -12.37
C GLY A 281 -18.06 -0.74 -12.48
N LYS A 282 -17.79 0.07 -11.44
CA LYS A 282 -18.13 1.51 -11.39
C LYS A 282 -16.89 2.37 -11.52
#